data_23394c92deafae2b4588efc86d0c9792
#
_entry.id   23394c92deafae2b4588efc86d0c9792
#
_cell.length_a   1.000
_cell.length_b   1.000
_cell.length_c   1.000
_cell.angle_alpha   90.00
_cell.angle_beta   90.00
_cell.angle_gamma   90.00
#
_symmetry.space_group_name_H-M   'P 1'
#
loop_
_entity.id
_entity.type
_entity.pdbx_description
1 polymer ?
#
loop_
_entity_poly.entity_id
_entity_poly.type
_entity_poly.pdbx_seq_one_letter_code
_entity_poly.pdbx_strand_id
1 'polypeptide(L)'
;MISNVLESPFYNAYEIKKGDTLYQISKDYNVNTKLLAELNGLNLDDYIYPGQTILIPKKNVSYYITKSGDTLDNVSNIFNVSEIDLLNQNKTIYLSEGQMIYFKRD
;
A
#
# COMPACT_ATOMS: atom_id res chain seq x y z
N MET A 1 -3.42 -21.94 -11.88
CA MET A 1 -3.78 -20.57 -12.06
C MET A 1 -3.41 -19.76 -10.84
N ILE A 2 -2.89 -18.62 -11.06
CA ILE A 2 -2.29 -17.83 -9.99
C ILE A 2 -3.08 -16.56 -9.67
N SER A 3 -4.24 -16.41 -10.26
CA SER A 3 -5.00 -15.19 -10.11
C SER A 3 -5.30 -14.83 -8.66
N ASN A 4 -5.44 -15.83 -7.79
CA ASN A 4 -5.76 -15.56 -6.40
C ASN A 4 -4.69 -14.72 -5.69
N VAL A 5 -3.45 -14.86 -6.12
CA VAL A 5 -2.35 -14.09 -5.55
C VAL A 5 -2.53 -12.60 -5.84
N LEU A 6 -3.18 -12.28 -6.96
CA LEU A 6 -3.36 -10.91 -7.40
C LEU A 6 -4.65 -10.28 -6.88
N GLU A 7 -5.49 -11.07 -6.20
CA GLU A 7 -6.74 -10.55 -5.67
C GLU A 7 -6.58 -10.26 -4.20
N SER A 8 -6.95 -9.05 -3.81
CA SER A 8 -6.86 -8.62 -2.43
C SER A 8 -7.98 -7.64 -2.16
N PRO A 9 -8.56 -7.64 -0.95
CA PRO A 9 -9.51 -6.59 -0.60
C PRO A 9 -8.86 -5.22 -0.50
N PHE A 10 -7.52 -5.15 -0.48
CA PHE A 10 -6.80 -3.91 -0.19
C PHE A 10 -6.16 -3.28 -1.42
N TYR A 11 -5.80 -4.06 -2.43
CA TYR A 11 -5.13 -3.49 -3.61
C TYR A 11 -5.39 -4.33 -4.86
N ASN A 12 -5.14 -3.70 -6.00
CA ASN A 12 -5.21 -4.33 -7.32
C ASN A 12 -3.80 -4.52 -7.86
N ALA A 13 -3.61 -5.56 -8.67
CA ALA A 13 -2.37 -5.73 -9.40
C ALA A 13 -2.48 -5.00 -10.74
N TYR A 14 -1.43 -4.30 -11.11
CA TYR A 14 -1.37 -3.56 -12.37
C TYR A 14 -0.10 -3.95 -13.12
N GLU A 15 -0.25 -4.34 -14.36
CA GLU A 15 0.89 -4.66 -15.20
C GLU A 15 1.38 -3.41 -15.91
N ILE A 16 2.66 -3.08 -15.73
CA ILE A 16 3.29 -1.92 -16.35
C ILE A 16 3.30 -2.09 -17.86
N LYS A 17 2.92 -1.04 -18.58
CA LYS A 17 2.92 -1.01 -20.03
C LYS A 17 3.99 -0.04 -20.52
N LYS A 18 4.39 -0.23 -21.76
CA LYS A 18 5.38 0.65 -22.37
C LYS A 18 4.92 2.10 -22.28
N GLY A 19 5.79 2.96 -21.78
CA GLY A 19 5.49 4.38 -21.63
C GLY A 19 4.90 4.77 -20.29
N ASP A 20 4.57 3.80 -19.44
CA ASP A 20 4.04 4.09 -18.11
C ASP A 20 5.10 4.71 -17.21
N THR A 21 4.66 5.61 -16.34
CA THR A 21 5.49 6.16 -15.26
C THR A 21 4.71 6.03 -13.97
N LEU A 22 5.42 5.95 -12.85
CA LEU A 22 4.76 5.92 -11.54
C LEU A 22 3.89 7.14 -11.32
N TYR A 23 4.36 8.31 -11.79
CA TYR A 23 3.61 9.54 -11.62
C TYR A 23 2.27 9.47 -12.34
N GLN A 24 2.27 9.04 -13.61
CA GLN A 24 1.02 8.99 -14.37
C GLN A 24 0.08 7.93 -13.81
N ILE A 25 0.61 6.77 -13.44
CA ILE A 25 -0.21 5.71 -12.83
C ILE A 25 -0.84 6.23 -11.54
N SER A 26 -0.06 6.90 -10.70
CA SER A 26 -0.59 7.42 -9.44
C SER A 26 -1.69 8.44 -9.68
N LYS A 27 -1.55 9.27 -10.69
CA LYS A 27 -2.61 10.23 -11.04
C LYS A 27 -3.86 9.53 -11.54
N ASP A 28 -3.69 8.54 -12.42
CA ASP A 28 -4.83 7.81 -12.98
C ASP A 28 -5.65 7.12 -11.91
N TYR A 29 -4.99 6.64 -10.87
CA TYR A 29 -5.66 5.93 -9.78
C TYR A 29 -5.88 6.78 -8.54
N ASN A 30 -5.53 8.07 -8.62
CA ASN A 30 -5.73 9.02 -7.52
C ASN A 30 -5.01 8.58 -6.24
N VAL A 31 -3.74 8.21 -6.38
CA VAL A 31 -2.90 7.77 -5.29
C VAL A 31 -1.67 8.69 -5.22
N ASN A 32 -1.19 8.95 -4.02
CA ASN A 32 0.04 9.70 -3.85
C ASN A 32 1.22 8.93 -4.48
N THR A 33 2.01 9.58 -5.31
CA THR A 33 3.09 8.92 -6.05
C THR A 33 4.14 8.31 -5.12
N LYS A 34 4.52 9.05 -4.08
CA LYS A 34 5.50 8.54 -3.13
C LYS A 34 4.98 7.32 -2.39
N LEU A 35 3.71 7.36 -1.99
CA LEU A 35 3.10 6.22 -1.34
C LEU A 35 3.05 5.01 -2.27
N LEU A 36 2.68 5.22 -3.53
CA LEU A 36 2.65 4.13 -4.51
C LEU A 36 4.03 3.50 -4.64
N ALA A 37 5.07 4.30 -4.71
CA ALA A 37 6.44 3.78 -4.78
C ALA A 37 6.77 2.98 -3.52
N GLU A 38 6.50 3.52 -2.35
CA GLU A 38 6.81 2.86 -1.08
C GLU A 38 6.09 1.52 -0.93
N LEU A 39 4.82 1.48 -1.31
CA LEU A 39 4.04 0.24 -1.24
C LEU A 39 4.63 -0.86 -2.09
N ASN A 40 5.34 -0.49 -3.13
CA ASN A 40 5.91 -1.45 -4.07
C ASN A 40 7.42 -1.65 -3.90
N GLY A 41 7.99 -1.10 -2.81
CA GLY A 41 9.41 -1.24 -2.56
C GLY A 41 10.28 -0.50 -3.55
N LEU A 42 9.76 0.57 -4.13
CA LEU A 42 10.45 1.35 -5.16
C LEU A 42 10.79 2.73 -4.64
N ASN A 43 11.82 3.33 -5.22
CA ASN A 43 12.10 4.75 -5.05
C ASN A 43 11.44 5.51 -6.19
N LEU A 44 11.22 6.80 -5.99
CA LEU A 44 10.58 7.63 -7.02
C LEU A 44 11.37 7.65 -8.32
N ASP A 45 12.69 7.49 -8.23
CA ASP A 45 13.57 7.53 -9.39
C ASP A 45 13.80 6.16 -10.01
N ASP A 46 13.22 5.11 -9.44
CA ASP A 46 13.44 3.77 -9.96
C ASP A 46 12.82 3.63 -11.34
N TYR A 47 13.51 2.87 -12.18
CA TYR A 47 13.02 2.56 -13.49
C TYR A 47 12.01 1.42 -13.40
N ILE A 48 10.88 1.58 -14.07
CA ILE A 48 9.87 0.52 -14.15
C ILE A 48 9.82 -0.01 -15.58
N TYR A 49 9.55 -1.31 -15.70
CA TYR A 49 9.65 -2.01 -16.99
C TYR A 49 8.31 -2.56 -17.43
N PRO A 50 8.02 -2.55 -18.72
CA PRO A 50 6.84 -3.25 -19.23
C PRO A 50 6.84 -4.71 -18.78
N GLY A 51 5.67 -5.18 -18.36
CA GLY A 51 5.52 -6.53 -17.85
C GLY A 51 5.70 -6.67 -16.35
N GLN A 52 6.30 -5.68 -15.71
CA GLN A 52 6.42 -5.66 -14.25
C GLN A 52 5.05 -5.45 -13.63
N THR A 53 4.78 -6.14 -12.52
CA THR A 53 3.52 -5.98 -11.81
C THR A 53 3.73 -5.13 -10.57
N ILE A 54 2.87 -4.13 -10.37
CA ILE A 54 2.85 -3.34 -9.15
C ILE A 54 1.49 -3.42 -8.51
N LEU A 55 1.43 -3.13 -7.22
CA LEU A 55 0.19 -3.12 -6.46
C LEU A 55 -0.30 -1.68 -6.32
N ILE A 56 -1.59 -1.49 -6.59
CA ILE A 56 -2.23 -0.18 -6.49
C ILE A 56 -3.33 -0.28 -5.45
N PRO A 57 -3.36 0.63 -4.46
CA PRO A 57 -4.39 0.58 -3.42
C PRO A 57 -5.79 0.73 -3.99
N LYS A 58 -6.72 -0.04 -3.45
CA LYS A 58 -8.13 0.11 -3.79
C LYS A 58 -8.71 1.35 -3.12
N LYS A 59 -9.85 1.79 -3.61
CA LYS A 59 -10.60 2.87 -2.97
C LYS A 59 -10.94 2.47 -1.54
N ASN A 60 -11.04 3.46 -0.68
CA ASN A 60 -11.41 3.27 0.73
C ASN A 60 -10.36 2.54 1.55
N VAL A 61 -9.16 2.35 1.02
CA VAL A 61 -8.06 1.75 1.76
C VAL A 61 -7.04 2.82 2.07
N SER A 62 -6.68 2.92 3.35
CA SER A 62 -5.61 3.80 3.83
C SER A 62 -4.39 2.96 4.13
N TYR A 63 -3.23 3.55 3.97
CA TYR A 63 -1.95 2.89 4.20
C TYR A 63 -1.05 3.74 5.06
N TYR A 64 -0.20 3.08 5.82
CA TYR A 64 0.82 3.74 6.61
C TYR A 64 2.04 2.84 6.67
N ILE A 65 3.20 3.41 6.44
CA ILE A 65 4.47 2.69 6.58
C ILE A 65 5.04 3.05 7.94
N THR A 66 5.24 2.05 8.79
CA THR A 66 5.68 2.28 10.16
C THR A 66 7.06 2.90 10.21
N LYS A 67 7.27 3.73 11.22
CA LYS A 67 8.53 4.38 11.49
C LYS A 67 9.08 3.87 12.81
N SER A 68 10.37 4.04 12.98
CA SER A 68 11.01 3.69 14.24
C SER A 68 10.34 4.45 15.38
N GLY A 69 10.00 3.72 16.45
CA GLY A 69 9.36 4.31 17.61
C GLY A 69 7.83 4.30 17.58
N ASP A 70 7.22 3.85 16.49
CA ASP A 70 5.76 3.77 16.42
C ASP A 70 5.22 2.78 17.45
N THR A 71 4.06 3.12 17.99
CA THR A 71 3.32 2.24 18.90
C THR A 71 1.98 1.90 18.25
N LEU A 72 1.35 0.83 18.74
CA LEU A 72 0.04 0.46 18.23
C LEU A 72 -0.96 1.59 18.47
N ASP A 73 -0.85 2.26 19.61
CA ASP A 73 -1.73 3.38 19.92
C ASP A 73 -1.61 4.50 18.90
N ASN A 74 -0.39 4.95 18.60
CA ASN A 74 -0.28 6.07 17.66
C ASN A 74 -0.60 5.67 16.23
N VAL A 75 -0.33 4.42 15.83
CA VAL A 75 -0.69 3.97 14.49
C VAL A 75 -2.22 3.89 14.37
N SER A 76 -2.91 3.36 15.37
CA SER A 76 -4.37 3.31 15.32
C SER A 76 -4.97 4.73 15.27
N ASN A 77 -4.35 5.68 15.96
CA ASN A 77 -4.78 7.07 15.92
C ASN A 77 -4.57 7.70 14.54
N ILE A 78 -3.50 7.33 13.84
CA ILE A 78 -3.27 7.80 12.48
C ILE A 78 -4.42 7.39 11.57
N PHE A 79 -4.90 6.15 11.72
CA PHE A 79 -6.05 5.67 10.94
C PHE A 79 -7.38 6.13 11.53
N ASN A 80 -7.38 6.66 12.73
CA ASN A 80 -8.59 7.06 13.45
C ASN A 80 -9.54 5.87 13.65
N VAL A 81 -8.99 4.76 14.08
CA VAL A 81 -9.74 3.54 14.38
C VAL A 81 -9.25 2.96 15.70
N SER A 82 -9.99 2.00 16.25
CA SER A 82 -9.55 1.32 17.46
C SER A 82 -8.41 0.36 17.13
N GLU A 83 -7.61 0.03 18.15
CA GLU A 83 -6.53 -0.93 17.98
C GLU A 83 -7.06 -2.29 17.52
N ILE A 84 -8.19 -2.70 18.07
CA ILE A 84 -8.80 -3.98 17.71
C ILE A 84 -9.22 -3.99 16.24
N ASP A 85 -9.84 -2.92 15.76
CA ASP A 85 -10.24 -2.84 14.37
C ASP A 85 -9.02 -2.91 13.45
N LEU A 86 -7.94 -2.25 13.83
CA LEU A 86 -6.72 -2.30 13.03
C LEU A 86 -6.14 -3.71 13.00
N LEU A 87 -6.11 -4.38 14.16
CA LEU A 87 -5.58 -5.74 14.25
C LEU A 87 -6.44 -6.75 13.50
N ASN A 88 -7.75 -6.52 13.42
CA ASN A 88 -8.64 -7.41 12.69
C ASN A 88 -8.29 -7.46 11.20
N GLN A 89 -7.77 -6.38 10.65
CA GLN A 89 -7.42 -6.32 9.23
C GLN A 89 -5.95 -6.59 8.95
N ASN A 90 -5.10 -6.51 9.97
CA ASN A 90 -3.67 -6.73 9.83
C ASN A 90 -3.28 -7.87 10.77
N LYS A 91 -3.06 -9.05 10.20
CA LYS A 91 -2.85 -10.27 11.00
C LYS A 91 -1.76 -10.10 12.04
N THR A 92 -0.70 -9.41 11.66
CA THR A 92 0.44 -9.22 12.56
C THR A 92 0.95 -7.81 12.39
N ILE A 93 1.06 -7.09 13.51
CA ILE A 93 1.65 -5.75 13.52
C ILE A 93 2.88 -5.82 14.39
N TYR A 94 4.05 -5.71 13.75
CA TYR A 94 5.33 -5.81 14.44
C TYR A 94 5.82 -4.47 14.98
N LEU A 95 5.34 -3.37 14.40
CA LEU A 95 5.76 -2.01 14.76
C LEU A 95 7.25 -1.76 14.55
N SER A 96 7.89 -2.58 13.73
CA SER A 96 9.25 -2.30 13.31
C SER A 96 9.20 -1.37 12.10
N GLU A 97 10.29 -0.65 11.90
CA GLU A 97 10.36 0.31 10.81
C GLU A 97 10.13 -0.37 9.47
N GLY A 98 9.29 0.26 8.65
CA GLY A 98 9.08 -0.20 7.28
C GLY A 98 7.94 -1.18 7.09
N GLN A 99 7.19 -1.49 8.12
CA GLN A 99 6.04 -2.37 7.95
C GLN A 99 4.87 -1.59 7.35
N MET A 100 4.21 -2.18 6.34
CA MET A 100 3.01 -1.58 5.78
C MET A 100 1.79 -2.01 6.58
N ILE A 101 1.07 -1.03 7.10
CA ILE A 101 -0.19 -1.22 7.80
C ILE A 101 -1.28 -0.64 6.91
N TYR A 102 -2.41 -1.31 6.85
CA TYR A 102 -3.52 -0.83 6.02
C TYR A 102 -4.85 -0.97 6.74
N PHE A 103 -5.80 -0.17 6.30
CA PHE A 103 -7.15 -0.24 6.83
C PHE A 103 -8.14 0.08 5.72
N LYS A 104 -9.08 -0.83 5.50
CA LYS A 104 -10.14 -0.65 4.52
C LYS A 104 -11.40 -0.21 5.24
N ARG A 105 -11.98 0.89 4.76
CA ARG A 105 -13.26 1.39 5.26
C ARG A 105 -14.36 0.96 4.29
N ASP A 106 -15.45 0.57 4.83
CA ASP A 106 -16.61 0.20 4.00
C ASP A 106 -17.47 1.39 3.68
#